data_1b947404e729ab0006e71d6c5fc436ad
#
_entry.id   1b947404e729ab0006e71d6c5fc436ad
#
_cell.length_a   1.000
_cell.length_b   1.000
_cell.length_c   1.000
_cell.angle_alpha   90.00
_cell.angle_beta   90.00
_cell.angle_gamma   90.00
#
_symmetry.space_group_name_H-M   'P 1'
#
loop_
_entity.id
_entity.type
_entity.pdbx_description
1 polymer ?
#
loop_
_entity_poly.entity_id
_entity_poly.type
_entity_poly.pdbx_seq_one_letter_code
_entity_poly.pdbx_strand_id
1 'polypeptide(L)'
;MSPSLEAARSAVAQQVKFDILTATQEADNEKSRQEIARSFISDTITVPTKEMYTYATLASLGDDVYSEPSTTALEAHVAKITGKEAALFVPSGTMSNQLALRTHLKQPPYSVLCDHRAHIHKYEAGGTAFHSGATSILVTPSNGHHLTLADIQEEIVLDDNIHLVKADLIRGSAPTEVVALENTLNGTIIPQEEIIAISDWVHSKGKKMHLDGARIWHVAIETGTPLKDLCDPFDSVSLCFSKGLGAPIGSCLVGTKEFIKKARGFRKLFGGGMRQTGLLAASAAYALTYNFPKLIDVHALARKLEGGLKEIGIRILSPAETCMIFFDPSTIGVDYVELVERADALPSPIKIGGSRLVLHIQTSPQAVEDLLALIRQLAEEKRAAGFVPTDITGTPSGNIYVRAKKPE
;
A
#
# COMPACT_ATOMS: atom_id res chain seq x y z
N MET A 1 -17.00 52.99 25.70
CA MET A 1 -15.98 53.35 24.68
C MET A 1 -15.65 52.06 23.93
N SER A 2 -15.72 52.07 22.60
CA SER A 2 -15.30 50.93 21.81
C SER A 2 -13.77 50.77 21.98
N PRO A 3 -13.25 49.55 22.10
CA PRO A 3 -11.81 49.31 22.16
C PRO A 3 -11.12 49.88 20.92
N SER A 4 -9.90 50.44 21.10
CA SER A 4 -9.12 50.92 19.96
C SER A 4 -8.91 49.75 18.95
N LEU A 5 -8.75 50.05 17.67
CA LEU A 5 -8.50 49.02 16.64
C LEU A 5 -7.28 48.15 16.98
N GLU A 6 -6.25 48.76 17.61
CA GLU A 6 -5.07 48.04 18.08
C GLU A 6 -5.35 47.07 19.20
N ALA A 7 -6.18 47.42 20.18
CA ALA A 7 -6.63 46.53 21.25
C ALA A 7 -7.49 45.37 20.69
N ALA A 8 -8.36 45.66 19.72
CA ALA A 8 -9.14 44.63 19.05
C ALA A 8 -8.25 43.64 18.25
N ARG A 9 -7.25 44.16 17.51
CA ARG A 9 -6.26 43.30 16.79
C ARG A 9 -5.45 42.44 17.75
N SER A 10 -5.00 42.98 18.87
CA SER A 10 -4.26 42.24 19.90
C SER A 10 -5.11 41.12 20.51
N ALA A 11 -6.39 41.40 20.81
CA ALA A 11 -7.33 40.40 21.33
C ALA A 11 -7.56 39.24 20.32
N VAL A 12 -7.75 39.57 19.04
CA VAL A 12 -7.86 38.56 17.98
C VAL A 12 -6.58 37.75 17.82
N ALA A 13 -5.41 38.40 17.85
CA ALA A 13 -4.12 37.70 17.77
C ALA A 13 -3.92 36.70 18.92
N GLN A 14 -4.38 37.04 20.13
CA GLN A 14 -4.35 36.09 21.27
C GLN A 14 -5.34 34.93 21.10
N GLN A 15 -6.53 35.18 20.55
CA GLN A 15 -7.52 34.12 20.31
C GLN A 15 -7.06 33.09 19.28
N VAL A 16 -6.30 33.49 18.25
CA VAL A 16 -5.82 32.58 17.19
C VAL A 16 -4.44 31.99 17.50
N LYS A 17 -3.77 32.44 18.55
CA LYS A 17 -2.47 31.91 18.95
C LYS A 17 -2.61 30.46 19.40
N PHE A 18 -1.85 29.58 18.76
CA PHE A 18 -1.81 28.17 19.08
C PHE A 18 -0.36 27.66 18.98
N ASP A 19 0.14 27.05 20.03
CA ASP A 19 1.45 26.42 20.08
C ASP A 19 1.28 24.94 20.46
N ILE A 20 1.63 24.04 19.54
CA ILE A 20 1.58 22.59 19.74
C ILE A 20 2.88 22.04 20.31
N LEU A 21 3.95 22.85 20.36
CA LEU A 21 5.24 22.40 20.88
C LEU A 21 5.20 22.40 22.40
N THR A 22 5.46 21.25 23.00
CA THR A 22 5.53 21.08 24.43
C THR A 22 6.93 20.64 24.87
N ALA A 23 7.27 20.81 26.11
CA ALA A 23 8.55 20.38 26.67
C ALA A 23 8.74 18.84 26.61
N THR A 24 7.65 18.08 26.51
CA THR A 24 7.66 16.61 26.46
C THR A 24 7.71 16.06 25.04
N GLN A 25 7.56 16.89 24.01
CA GLN A 25 7.37 16.46 22.63
C GLN A 25 8.47 15.52 22.11
N GLU A 26 9.73 15.75 22.47
CA GLU A 26 10.83 14.88 22.03
C GLU A 26 10.79 13.50 22.73
N ALA A 27 10.44 13.47 24.02
CA ALA A 27 10.26 12.22 24.75
C ALA A 27 9.05 11.41 24.23
N ASP A 28 7.95 12.08 23.89
CA ASP A 28 6.78 11.47 23.30
C ASP A 28 7.08 10.89 21.90
N ASN A 29 7.85 11.61 21.09
CA ASN A 29 8.30 11.13 19.79
C ASN A 29 9.25 9.92 19.91
N GLU A 30 10.13 9.89 20.92
CA GLU A 30 11.00 8.74 21.16
C GLU A 30 10.20 7.52 21.57
N LYS A 31 9.22 7.67 22.47
CA LYS A 31 8.29 6.61 22.83
C LYS A 31 7.54 6.08 21.62
N SER A 32 7.03 6.96 20.75
CA SER A 32 6.35 6.58 19.50
C SER A 32 7.28 5.78 18.58
N ARG A 33 8.55 6.15 18.43
CA ARG A 33 9.52 5.39 17.63
C ARG A 33 9.75 3.99 18.18
N GLN A 34 9.82 3.84 19.50
CA GLN A 34 9.95 2.53 20.16
C GLN A 34 8.71 1.66 19.95
N GLU A 35 7.52 2.23 20.05
CA GLU A 35 6.26 1.52 19.78
C GLU A 35 6.17 1.08 18.31
N ILE A 36 6.55 1.93 17.36
CA ILE A 36 6.57 1.62 15.93
C ILE A 36 7.56 0.49 15.63
N ALA A 37 8.74 0.50 16.25
CA ALA A 37 9.74 -0.54 16.07
C ALA A 37 9.26 -1.95 16.53
N ARG A 38 8.20 -2.00 17.32
CA ARG A 38 7.57 -3.21 17.86
C ARG A 38 6.16 -3.46 17.30
N SER A 39 5.80 -2.80 16.22
CA SER A 39 4.48 -2.93 15.58
C SER A 39 4.57 -3.69 14.27
N PHE A 40 3.73 -4.73 14.14
CA PHE A 40 3.58 -5.55 12.94
C PHE A 40 2.24 -5.30 12.22
N ILE A 41 1.58 -4.17 12.50
CA ILE A 41 0.23 -3.87 11.96
C ILE A 41 0.30 -3.49 10.48
N SER A 42 1.21 -2.58 10.11
CA SER A 42 1.34 -2.04 8.74
C SER A 42 2.66 -1.30 8.55
N ASP A 43 3.16 -1.28 7.33
CA ASP A 43 4.29 -0.42 6.93
C ASP A 43 3.89 1.07 6.74
N THR A 44 2.60 1.37 6.79
CA THR A 44 2.09 2.77 6.73
C THR A 44 2.28 3.54 8.03
N ILE A 45 2.69 2.86 9.10
CA ILE A 45 2.94 3.49 10.41
C ILE A 45 4.37 4.03 10.56
N THR A 46 5.23 3.77 9.58
CA THR A 46 6.60 4.30 9.57
C THR A 46 6.61 5.82 9.70
N VAL A 47 7.57 6.33 10.46
CA VAL A 47 7.71 7.77 10.72
C VAL A 47 9.00 8.32 10.11
N PRO A 48 9.01 9.58 9.68
CA PRO A 48 10.22 10.24 9.20
C PRO A 48 11.28 10.30 10.28
N THR A 49 12.54 10.12 9.88
CA THR A 49 13.68 10.31 10.77
C THR A 49 14.11 11.78 10.83
N LYS A 50 14.91 12.12 11.82
CA LYS A 50 15.50 13.48 11.95
C LYS A 50 16.33 13.84 10.71
N GLU A 51 17.05 12.88 10.16
CA GLU A 51 17.86 13.04 8.95
C GLU A 51 16.97 13.33 7.73
N MET A 52 15.84 12.64 7.59
CA MET A 52 14.85 12.90 6.52
C MET A 52 14.30 14.33 6.64
N TYR A 53 13.92 14.77 7.84
CA TYR A 53 13.45 16.14 8.05
C TYR A 53 14.54 17.17 7.75
N THR A 54 15.77 16.94 8.20
CA THR A 54 16.90 17.83 7.89
C THR A 54 17.13 17.90 6.38
N TYR A 55 17.12 16.77 5.69
CA TYR A 55 17.24 16.73 4.23
C TYR A 55 16.09 17.50 3.55
N ALA A 56 14.88 17.33 4.02
CA ALA A 56 13.69 17.96 3.46
C ALA A 56 13.72 19.51 3.59
N THR A 57 14.36 20.06 4.64
CA THR A 57 14.52 21.52 4.78
C THR A 57 15.41 22.17 3.72
N LEU A 58 16.19 21.36 2.97
CA LEU A 58 17.03 21.84 1.86
C LEU A 58 16.25 21.95 0.54
N ALA A 59 14.96 21.58 0.53
CA ALA A 59 14.12 21.68 -0.65
C ALA A 59 13.99 23.11 -1.16
N SER A 60 13.80 23.26 -2.46
CA SER A 60 13.50 24.55 -3.07
C SER A 60 12.15 25.10 -2.59
N LEU A 61 12.01 26.40 -2.65
CA LEU A 61 10.79 27.13 -2.31
C LEU A 61 9.99 27.38 -3.60
N GLY A 62 8.68 27.16 -3.55
CA GLY A 62 7.82 27.42 -4.70
C GLY A 62 6.47 26.72 -4.59
N ASP A 63 5.55 27.14 -5.44
CA ASP A 63 4.20 26.58 -5.53
C ASP A 63 4.17 25.47 -6.61
N ASP A 64 3.56 24.33 -6.33
CA ASP A 64 3.39 23.21 -7.26
C ASP A 64 2.69 23.63 -8.58
N VAL A 65 1.75 24.58 -8.51
CA VAL A 65 1.06 25.12 -9.70
C VAL A 65 2.03 25.84 -10.65
N TYR A 66 3.10 26.38 -10.12
CA TYR A 66 4.15 27.11 -10.89
C TYR A 66 5.44 26.28 -11.01
N SER A 67 5.32 24.94 -10.96
CA SER A 67 6.43 24.02 -11.19
C SER A 67 7.54 24.16 -10.15
N GLU A 68 7.19 23.95 -8.87
CA GLU A 68 8.16 23.92 -7.76
C GLU A 68 9.32 22.97 -8.12
N PRO A 69 10.60 23.44 -8.05
CA PRO A 69 11.73 22.74 -8.66
C PRO A 69 12.03 21.36 -8.05
N SER A 70 11.93 21.18 -6.72
CA SER A 70 12.20 19.88 -6.08
C SER A 70 11.15 18.84 -6.47
N THR A 71 9.88 19.23 -6.56
CA THR A 71 8.78 18.37 -7.02
C THR A 71 8.96 17.99 -8.49
N THR A 72 9.30 18.97 -9.33
CA THR A 72 9.58 18.74 -10.75
C THR A 72 10.77 17.78 -10.93
N ALA A 73 11.81 17.92 -10.13
CA ALA A 73 12.98 17.03 -10.16
C ALA A 73 12.62 15.61 -9.72
N LEU A 74 11.80 15.46 -8.67
CA LEU A 74 11.29 14.16 -8.23
C LEU A 74 10.45 13.50 -9.33
N GLU A 75 9.49 14.24 -9.92
CA GLU A 75 8.64 13.74 -11.03
C GLU A 75 9.51 13.27 -12.20
N ALA A 76 10.50 14.06 -12.61
CA ALA A 76 11.42 13.71 -13.70
C ALA A 76 12.27 12.47 -13.36
N HIS A 77 12.75 12.36 -12.13
CA HIS A 77 13.52 11.20 -11.68
C HIS A 77 12.65 9.93 -11.67
N VAL A 78 11.44 9.98 -11.13
CA VAL A 78 10.52 8.83 -11.08
C VAL A 78 10.12 8.39 -12.48
N ALA A 79 9.82 9.32 -13.39
CA ALA A 79 9.58 9.02 -14.81
C ALA A 79 10.78 8.28 -15.43
N LYS A 80 12.00 8.76 -15.18
CA LYS A 80 13.23 8.15 -15.70
C LYS A 80 13.43 6.72 -15.20
N ILE A 81 13.33 6.47 -13.89
CA ILE A 81 13.60 5.13 -13.32
C ILE A 81 12.51 4.11 -13.65
N THR A 82 11.28 4.55 -13.95
CA THR A 82 10.16 3.70 -14.39
C THR A 82 10.08 3.55 -15.91
N GLY A 83 10.94 4.25 -16.67
CA GLY A 83 10.90 4.25 -18.14
C GLY A 83 9.67 4.93 -18.73
N LYS A 84 8.88 5.65 -17.96
CA LYS A 84 7.70 6.38 -18.43
C LYS A 84 8.05 7.81 -18.83
N GLU A 85 7.18 8.42 -19.65
CA GLU A 85 7.44 9.75 -20.20
C GLU A 85 7.31 10.88 -19.18
N ALA A 86 6.43 10.71 -18.19
CA ALA A 86 6.14 11.71 -17.17
C ALA A 86 5.63 11.09 -15.87
N ALA A 87 5.72 11.87 -14.79
CA ALA A 87 5.16 11.54 -13.49
C ALA A 87 4.36 12.71 -12.91
N LEU A 88 3.50 12.41 -11.96
CA LEU A 88 2.72 13.37 -11.19
C LEU A 88 2.80 13.02 -9.71
N PHE A 89 3.38 13.91 -8.91
CA PHE A 89 3.37 13.78 -7.46
C PHE A 89 1.99 14.09 -6.88
N VAL A 90 1.50 13.21 -6.00
CA VAL A 90 0.17 13.27 -5.40
C VAL A 90 0.23 12.94 -3.91
N PRO A 91 -0.74 13.40 -3.08
CA PRO A 91 -0.69 13.20 -1.64
C PRO A 91 -0.84 11.74 -1.20
N SER A 92 -1.46 10.86 -1.99
CA SER A 92 -1.72 9.47 -1.59
C SER A 92 -1.80 8.51 -2.77
N GLY A 93 -1.59 7.21 -2.50
CA GLY A 93 -1.80 6.13 -3.48
C GLY A 93 -3.25 6.04 -3.92
N THR A 94 -4.21 6.22 -3.01
CA THR A 94 -5.64 6.30 -3.35
C THR A 94 -5.90 7.36 -4.40
N MET A 95 -5.38 8.57 -4.22
CA MET A 95 -5.52 9.61 -5.24
C MET A 95 -4.86 9.21 -6.56
N SER A 96 -3.66 8.63 -6.51
CA SER A 96 -2.94 8.14 -7.70
C SER A 96 -3.79 7.15 -8.50
N ASN A 97 -4.36 6.14 -7.84
CA ASN A 97 -5.21 5.14 -8.47
C ASN A 97 -6.49 5.77 -9.05
N GLN A 98 -7.18 6.63 -8.29
CA GLN A 98 -8.42 7.26 -8.76
C GLN A 98 -8.17 8.21 -9.94
N LEU A 99 -7.03 8.91 -9.96
CA LEU A 99 -6.60 9.71 -11.11
C LEU A 99 -6.31 8.84 -12.32
N ALA A 100 -5.63 7.71 -12.13
CA ALA A 100 -5.32 6.78 -13.21
C ALA A 100 -6.59 6.24 -13.86
N LEU A 101 -7.49 5.68 -13.08
CA LEU A 101 -8.76 5.13 -13.56
C LEU A 101 -9.58 6.21 -14.28
N ARG A 102 -9.77 7.38 -13.65
CA ARG A 102 -10.54 8.48 -14.26
C ARG A 102 -9.93 8.98 -15.55
N THR A 103 -8.61 8.95 -15.68
CA THR A 103 -7.92 9.43 -16.87
C THR A 103 -8.04 8.46 -18.05
N HIS A 104 -8.01 7.15 -17.79
CA HIS A 104 -8.22 6.11 -18.80
C HIS A 104 -9.66 6.04 -19.28
N LEU A 105 -10.62 6.15 -18.35
CA LEU A 105 -12.05 6.01 -18.63
C LEU A 105 -12.61 7.27 -19.30
N LYS A 106 -12.96 7.18 -20.57
CA LYS A 106 -13.37 8.33 -21.40
C LYS A 106 -14.88 8.50 -21.49
N GLN A 107 -15.56 7.49 -22.01
CA GLN A 107 -16.99 7.52 -22.33
C GLN A 107 -17.72 6.37 -21.64
N PRO A 108 -18.65 6.64 -20.68
CA PRO A 108 -19.48 5.59 -20.11
C PRO A 108 -20.48 5.02 -21.15
N PRO A 109 -20.98 3.79 -20.95
CA PRO A 109 -20.69 2.90 -19.82
C PRO A 109 -19.35 2.19 -19.95
N TYR A 110 -18.69 1.94 -18.82
CA TYR A 110 -17.41 1.23 -18.77
C TYR A 110 -17.20 0.52 -17.42
N SER A 111 -16.31 -0.46 -17.42
CA SER A 111 -15.90 -1.18 -16.22
C SER A 111 -14.39 -1.25 -16.04
N VAL A 112 -13.98 -1.54 -14.80
CA VAL A 112 -12.61 -1.84 -14.39
C VAL A 112 -12.59 -3.27 -13.87
N LEU A 113 -11.73 -4.12 -14.45
CA LEU A 113 -11.50 -5.48 -13.97
C LEU A 113 -10.32 -5.47 -13.00
N CYS A 114 -10.49 -6.09 -11.83
CA CYS A 114 -9.45 -6.22 -10.83
C CYS A 114 -9.65 -7.46 -9.94
N ASP A 115 -8.61 -7.84 -9.20
CA ASP A 115 -8.72 -8.85 -8.14
C ASP A 115 -9.74 -8.40 -7.07
N HIS A 116 -10.57 -9.33 -6.58
CA HIS A 116 -11.56 -9.06 -5.54
C HIS A 116 -10.95 -8.53 -4.23
N ARG A 117 -9.65 -8.74 -4.01
CA ARG A 117 -8.88 -8.25 -2.86
C ARG A 117 -8.24 -6.89 -3.12
N ALA A 118 -8.21 -6.39 -4.37
CA ALA A 118 -7.51 -5.18 -4.77
C ALA A 118 -7.87 -3.96 -3.93
N HIS A 119 -6.88 -3.11 -3.68
CA HIS A 119 -7.01 -1.90 -2.87
C HIS A 119 -8.06 -0.94 -3.43
N ILE A 120 -8.11 -0.75 -4.75
CA ILE A 120 -9.08 0.11 -5.45
C ILE A 120 -10.54 -0.30 -5.20
N HIS A 121 -10.78 -1.59 -4.89
CA HIS A 121 -12.10 -2.10 -4.54
C HIS A 121 -12.37 -2.05 -3.04
N LYS A 122 -11.41 -2.50 -2.20
CA LYS A 122 -11.62 -2.74 -0.76
C LYS A 122 -11.42 -1.50 0.12
N TYR A 123 -10.51 -0.59 -0.25
CA TYR A 123 -9.96 0.37 0.70
C TYR A 123 -9.97 1.83 0.21
N GLU A 124 -10.61 2.13 -0.93
CA GLU A 124 -10.68 3.48 -1.49
C GLU A 124 -12.08 4.11 -1.41
N ALA A 125 -12.86 3.71 -0.41
CA ALA A 125 -14.16 4.30 -0.07
C ALA A 125 -15.16 4.38 -1.26
N GLY A 126 -15.11 3.41 -2.19
CA GLY A 126 -15.96 3.41 -3.38
C GLY A 126 -15.52 4.40 -4.46
N GLY A 127 -14.26 4.84 -4.42
CA GLY A 127 -13.72 5.87 -5.31
C GLY A 127 -13.88 5.55 -6.80
N THR A 128 -13.74 4.29 -7.21
CA THR A 128 -13.93 3.87 -8.61
C THR A 128 -15.33 4.22 -9.14
N ALA A 129 -16.36 3.98 -8.35
CA ALA A 129 -17.73 4.36 -8.71
C ALA A 129 -17.93 5.88 -8.59
N PHE A 130 -17.47 6.50 -7.50
CA PHE A 130 -17.72 7.91 -7.23
C PHE A 130 -16.99 8.85 -8.21
N HIS A 131 -15.70 8.66 -8.42
CA HIS A 131 -14.89 9.56 -9.26
C HIS A 131 -15.02 9.26 -10.75
N SER A 132 -15.24 7.99 -11.11
CA SER A 132 -15.22 7.56 -12.50
C SER A 132 -16.58 7.09 -13.02
N GLY A 133 -17.55 6.81 -12.16
CA GLY A 133 -18.83 6.22 -12.57
C GLY A 133 -18.64 4.81 -13.15
N ALA A 134 -17.58 4.12 -12.81
CA ALA A 134 -17.24 2.82 -13.35
C ALA A 134 -17.81 1.68 -12.50
N THR A 135 -18.25 0.61 -13.18
CA THR A 135 -18.54 -0.67 -12.55
C THR A 135 -17.24 -1.44 -12.34
N SER A 136 -17.09 -2.16 -11.23
CA SER A 136 -15.97 -3.05 -10.98
C SER A 136 -16.33 -4.50 -11.31
N ILE A 137 -15.51 -5.16 -12.12
CA ILE A 137 -15.55 -6.61 -12.34
C ILE A 137 -14.52 -7.23 -11.41
N LEU A 138 -14.99 -8.00 -10.43
CA LEU A 138 -14.16 -8.55 -9.37
C LEU A 138 -13.86 -10.02 -9.69
N VAL A 139 -12.58 -10.31 -9.85
CA VAL A 139 -12.10 -11.64 -10.21
C VAL A 139 -11.43 -12.31 -9.01
N THR A 140 -11.79 -13.55 -8.75
CA THR A 140 -11.09 -14.38 -7.76
C THR A 140 -10.06 -15.22 -8.49
N PRO A 141 -8.75 -15.08 -8.18
CA PRO A 141 -7.71 -15.86 -8.83
C PRO A 141 -7.94 -17.37 -8.66
N SER A 142 -7.92 -18.11 -9.76
CA SER A 142 -8.09 -19.57 -9.77
C SER A 142 -6.99 -20.31 -8.99
N ASN A 143 -5.77 -19.74 -8.99
CA ASN A 143 -4.62 -20.26 -8.24
C ASN A 143 -4.56 -19.81 -6.77
N GLY A 144 -5.52 -18.98 -6.31
CA GLY A 144 -5.55 -18.43 -4.96
C GLY A 144 -4.47 -17.38 -4.65
N HIS A 145 -3.57 -17.09 -5.57
CA HIS A 145 -2.40 -16.24 -5.38
C HIS A 145 -2.51 -14.90 -6.14
N HIS A 146 -2.57 -14.93 -7.46
CA HIS A 146 -2.64 -13.75 -8.33
C HIS A 146 -3.53 -14.01 -9.54
N LEU A 147 -4.04 -12.96 -10.18
CA LEU A 147 -4.78 -13.09 -11.43
C LEU A 147 -3.89 -13.61 -12.54
N THR A 148 -4.37 -14.63 -13.24
CA THR A 148 -3.73 -15.18 -14.43
C THR A 148 -4.37 -14.63 -15.72
N LEU A 149 -3.69 -14.81 -16.84
CA LEU A 149 -4.27 -14.50 -18.15
C LEU A 149 -5.60 -15.23 -18.38
N ALA A 150 -5.69 -16.49 -17.95
CA ALA A 150 -6.90 -17.28 -18.08
C ALA A 150 -8.08 -16.69 -17.28
N ASP A 151 -7.81 -16.28 -16.01
CA ASP A 151 -8.83 -15.63 -15.17
C ASP A 151 -9.35 -14.33 -15.82
N ILE A 152 -8.45 -13.53 -16.42
CA ILE A 152 -8.83 -12.27 -17.08
C ILE A 152 -9.61 -12.55 -18.36
N GLN A 153 -9.20 -13.54 -19.17
CA GLN A 153 -9.90 -13.91 -20.42
C GLN A 153 -11.32 -14.40 -20.17
N GLU A 154 -11.55 -15.10 -19.05
CA GLU A 154 -12.87 -15.59 -18.67
C GLU A 154 -13.82 -14.47 -18.26
N GLU A 155 -13.31 -13.47 -17.54
CA GLU A 155 -14.14 -12.47 -16.85
C GLU A 155 -14.26 -11.12 -17.57
N ILE A 156 -13.37 -10.82 -18.51
CA ILE A 156 -13.36 -9.53 -19.23
C ILE A 156 -14.58 -9.38 -20.15
N VAL A 157 -15.20 -8.22 -20.14
CA VAL A 157 -16.31 -7.89 -21.05
C VAL A 157 -15.77 -7.05 -22.21
N LEU A 158 -15.69 -7.65 -23.39
CA LEU A 158 -15.12 -7.03 -24.60
C LEU A 158 -16.16 -6.46 -25.56
N ASP A 159 -17.42 -6.94 -25.51
CA ASP A 159 -18.47 -6.63 -26.47
C ASP A 159 -19.41 -5.53 -26.00
N ASP A 160 -19.74 -4.63 -26.94
CA ASP A 160 -20.82 -3.62 -26.80
C ASP A 160 -22.21 -4.22 -27.10
N ASN A 161 -22.31 -5.52 -27.34
CA ASN A 161 -23.54 -6.16 -27.77
C ASN A 161 -24.49 -6.38 -26.58
N ILE A 162 -25.40 -5.44 -26.39
CA ILE A 162 -26.47 -5.46 -25.37
C ILE A 162 -27.40 -6.70 -25.48
N HIS A 163 -27.31 -7.48 -26.56
CA HIS A 163 -28.13 -8.69 -26.78
C HIS A 163 -27.37 -9.99 -26.58
N LEU A 164 -26.03 -9.99 -26.49
CA LEU A 164 -25.24 -11.18 -26.22
C LEU A 164 -25.13 -11.43 -24.71
N VAL A 165 -26.23 -11.82 -24.12
CA VAL A 165 -26.22 -12.59 -22.87
C VAL A 165 -25.70 -13.97 -23.24
N LYS A 166 -24.41 -14.29 -22.99
CA LYS A 166 -23.99 -15.69 -22.90
C LYS A 166 -24.92 -16.36 -21.91
N ALA A 167 -25.59 -17.43 -22.32
CA ALA A 167 -26.70 -18.05 -21.59
C ALA A 167 -26.37 -18.46 -20.14
N ASP A 168 -25.09 -18.48 -19.75
CA ASP A 168 -24.60 -18.85 -18.43
C ASP A 168 -24.13 -17.69 -17.54
N LEU A 169 -24.10 -16.44 -18.05
CA LEU A 169 -23.65 -15.28 -17.29
C LEU A 169 -24.62 -14.11 -17.51
N ILE A 170 -25.61 -13.99 -16.63
CA ILE A 170 -26.44 -12.77 -16.48
C ILE A 170 -25.54 -11.67 -15.90
N ARG A 171 -24.59 -11.18 -16.69
CA ARG A 171 -23.77 -10.02 -16.36
C ARG A 171 -24.15 -8.90 -17.33
N GLY A 172 -25.15 -8.11 -16.97
CA GLY A 172 -25.38 -6.79 -17.57
C GLY A 172 -24.26 -5.83 -17.20
N SER A 173 -23.01 -6.24 -17.42
CA SER A 173 -21.82 -5.47 -17.06
C SER A 173 -21.41 -4.57 -18.22
N ALA A 174 -21.01 -3.35 -17.88
CA ALA A 174 -20.44 -2.42 -18.86
C ALA A 174 -19.12 -2.97 -19.45
N PRO A 175 -18.76 -2.60 -20.70
CA PRO A 175 -17.51 -3.03 -21.32
C PRO A 175 -16.29 -2.71 -20.47
N THR A 176 -15.33 -3.64 -20.40
CA THR A 176 -14.09 -3.43 -19.67
C THR A 176 -13.18 -2.49 -20.46
N GLU A 177 -12.78 -1.38 -19.86
CA GLU A 177 -11.84 -0.43 -20.46
C GLU A 177 -10.46 -0.47 -19.79
N VAL A 178 -10.39 -0.92 -18.51
CA VAL A 178 -9.15 -1.00 -17.74
C VAL A 178 -9.06 -2.34 -17.05
N VAL A 179 -7.92 -3.01 -17.17
CA VAL A 179 -7.50 -4.11 -16.30
C VAL A 179 -6.51 -3.52 -15.29
N ALA A 180 -6.84 -3.61 -14.01
CA ALA A 180 -6.03 -3.10 -12.92
C ALA A 180 -5.42 -4.25 -12.12
N LEU A 181 -4.10 -4.37 -12.13
CA LEU A 181 -3.35 -5.29 -11.30
C LEU A 181 -2.76 -4.57 -10.08
N GLU A 182 -2.47 -5.32 -9.03
CA GLU A 182 -1.78 -4.83 -7.83
C GLU A 182 -0.56 -5.70 -7.56
N ASN A 183 0.64 -5.11 -7.55
CA ASN A 183 1.88 -5.80 -7.26
C ASN A 183 2.72 -4.94 -6.27
N THR A 184 2.81 -5.35 -4.97
CA THR A 184 2.36 -6.61 -4.37
C THR A 184 0.92 -6.54 -3.85
N LEU A 185 0.10 -7.54 -4.14
CA LEU A 185 -1.20 -7.70 -3.49
C LEU A 185 -1.02 -8.57 -2.24
N ASN A 186 -1.31 -8.02 -1.06
CA ASN A 186 -1.08 -8.71 0.22
C ASN A 186 0.37 -9.23 0.42
N GLY A 187 1.35 -8.56 -0.19
CA GLY A 187 2.75 -8.93 -0.08
C GLY A 187 3.24 -9.99 -1.06
N THR A 188 2.34 -10.56 -1.90
CA THR A 188 2.68 -11.56 -2.92
C THR A 188 3.10 -10.92 -4.24
N ILE A 189 4.02 -11.57 -4.95
CA ILE A 189 4.58 -11.09 -6.21
C ILE A 189 3.88 -11.78 -7.38
N ILE A 190 3.36 -11.01 -8.33
CA ILE A 190 2.90 -11.55 -9.61
C ILE A 190 4.14 -11.81 -10.47
N PRO A 191 4.32 -13.04 -11.03
CA PRO A 191 5.42 -13.31 -11.94
C PRO A 191 5.43 -12.35 -13.13
N GLN A 192 6.61 -11.85 -13.51
CA GLN A 192 6.72 -10.85 -14.56
C GLN A 192 6.28 -11.37 -15.93
N GLU A 193 6.53 -12.64 -16.22
CA GLU A 193 6.08 -13.31 -17.44
C GLU A 193 4.55 -13.37 -17.53
N GLU A 194 3.85 -13.56 -16.40
CA GLU A 194 2.39 -13.52 -16.36
C GLU A 194 1.86 -12.10 -16.63
N ILE A 195 2.50 -11.09 -16.02
CA ILE A 195 2.15 -9.68 -16.26
C ILE A 195 2.32 -9.33 -17.74
N ILE A 196 3.41 -9.76 -18.38
CA ILE A 196 3.68 -9.51 -19.80
C ILE A 196 2.61 -10.19 -20.66
N ALA A 197 2.29 -11.46 -20.40
CA ALA A 197 1.28 -12.19 -21.14
C ALA A 197 -0.11 -11.54 -21.03
N ILE A 198 -0.48 -11.09 -19.83
CA ILE A 198 -1.72 -10.34 -19.58
C ILE A 198 -1.71 -9.03 -20.38
N SER A 199 -0.62 -8.28 -20.30
CA SER A 199 -0.48 -6.97 -20.96
C SER A 199 -0.61 -7.08 -22.47
N ASP A 200 0.13 -8.00 -23.09
CA ASP A 200 0.11 -8.21 -24.54
C ASP A 200 -1.30 -8.55 -25.02
N TRP A 201 -1.98 -9.42 -24.29
CA TRP A 201 -3.33 -9.82 -24.64
C TRP A 201 -4.34 -8.68 -24.45
N VAL A 202 -4.31 -7.97 -23.30
CA VAL A 202 -5.21 -6.85 -23.00
C VAL A 202 -5.04 -5.72 -24.01
N HIS A 203 -3.79 -5.37 -24.34
CA HIS A 203 -3.49 -4.37 -25.36
C HIS A 203 -3.93 -4.81 -26.75
N SER A 204 -3.85 -6.12 -27.10
CA SER A 204 -4.37 -6.64 -28.38
C SER A 204 -5.89 -6.43 -28.51
N LYS A 205 -6.61 -6.27 -27.38
CA LYS A 205 -8.05 -5.94 -27.35
C LYS A 205 -8.32 -4.42 -27.29
N GLY A 206 -7.29 -3.59 -27.39
CA GLY A 206 -7.40 -2.13 -27.32
C GLY A 206 -7.73 -1.59 -25.91
N LYS A 207 -7.60 -2.42 -24.88
CA LYS A 207 -7.89 -2.04 -23.49
C LYS A 207 -6.63 -1.54 -22.78
N LYS A 208 -6.79 -0.92 -21.59
CA LYS A 208 -5.72 -0.29 -20.83
C LYS A 208 -5.32 -1.12 -19.63
N MET A 209 -4.02 -1.04 -19.29
CA MET A 209 -3.44 -1.66 -18.11
C MET A 209 -3.03 -0.60 -17.09
N HIS A 210 -3.51 -0.74 -15.85
CA HIS A 210 -3.07 0.05 -14.70
C HIS A 210 -2.44 -0.84 -13.64
N LEU A 211 -1.32 -0.40 -13.06
CA LEU A 211 -0.70 -1.06 -11.90
C LEU A 211 -0.87 -0.21 -10.63
N ASP A 212 -1.54 -0.76 -9.62
CA ASP A 212 -1.28 -0.34 -8.25
C ASP A 212 0.05 -0.93 -7.80
N GLY A 213 1.09 -0.14 -7.96
CA GLY A 213 2.47 -0.44 -7.57
C GLY A 213 2.85 0.20 -6.23
N ALA A 214 1.89 0.31 -5.31
CA ALA A 214 2.14 0.95 -4.00
C ALA A 214 3.36 0.38 -3.26
N ARG A 215 3.69 -0.89 -3.52
CA ARG A 215 4.85 -1.60 -2.95
C ARG A 215 5.76 -2.24 -4.02
N ILE A 216 5.74 -1.74 -5.24
CA ILE A 216 6.56 -2.26 -6.34
C ILE A 216 8.08 -2.23 -6.02
N TRP A 217 8.49 -1.34 -5.10
CA TRP A 217 9.83 -1.26 -4.56
C TRP A 217 10.30 -2.57 -3.94
N HIS A 218 9.40 -3.29 -3.26
CA HIS A 218 9.66 -4.61 -2.70
C HIS A 218 9.86 -5.66 -3.78
N VAL A 219 9.08 -5.60 -4.87
CA VAL A 219 9.26 -6.50 -6.02
C VAL A 219 10.63 -6.31 -6.65
N ALA A 220 11.02 -5.05 -6.90
CA ALA A 220 12.31 -4.72 -7.50
C ALA A 220 13.48 -5.25 -6.65
N ILE A 221 13.43 -5.09 -5.33
CA ILE A 221 14.47 -5.59 -4.41
C ILE A 221 14.48 -7.12 -4.34
N GLU A 222 13.32 -7.76 -4.27
CA GLU A 222 13.25 -9.21 -4.11
C GLU A 222 13.69 -9.96 -5.37
N THR A 223 13.25 -9.47 -6.54
CA THR A 223 13.50 -10.15 -7.81
C THR A 223 14.76 -9.66 -8.53
N GLY A 224 15.31 -8.51 -8.12
CA GLY A 224 16.40 -7.84 -8.85
C GLY A 224 15.95 -7.25 -10.20
N THR A 225 14.65 -7.25 -10.50
CA THR A 225 14.12 -6.73 -11.75
C THR A 225 14.12 -5.20 -11.73
N PRO A 226 14.68 -4.54 -12.75
CA PRO A 226 14.65 -3.08 -12.85
C PRO A 226 13.23 -2.52 -12.82
N LEU A 227 13.03 -1.39 -12.15
CA LEU A 227 11.72 -0.72 -12.08
C LEU A 227 11.16 -0.42 -13.47
N LYS A 228 12.02 -0.08 -14.43
CA LYS A 228 11.60 0.14 -15.82
C LYS A 228 10.89 -1.10 -16.37
N ASP A 229 11.48 -2.28 -16.21
CA ASP A 229 10.94 -3.52 -16.77
C ASP A 229 9.65 -3.95 -16.05
N LEU A 230 9.58 -3.72 -14.70
CA LEU A 230 8.35 -3.94 -13.93
C LEU A 230 7.20 -3.01 -14.34
N CYS A 231 7.50 -1.79 -14.77
CA CYS A 231 6.50 -0.79 -15.15
C CYS A 231 6.13 -0.85 -16.65
N ASP A 232 7.00 -1.40 -17.50
CA ASP A 232 6.86 -1.38 -18.96
C ASP A 232 5.51 -1.93 -19.46
N PRO A 233 4.99 -3.05 -18.95
CA PRO A 233 3.72 -3.62 -19.40
C PRO A 233 2.47 -2.75 -19.18
N PHE A 234 2.56 -1.67 -18.40
CA PHE A 234 1.40 -0.88 -17.97
C PHE A 234 1.33 0.48 -18.66
N ASP A 235 0.11 0.94 -18.99
CA ASP A 235 -0.12 2.31 -19.48
C ASP A 235 0.08 3.35 -18.37
N SER A 236 -0.21 2.98 -17.13
CA SER A 236 0.00 3.82 -15.94
C SER A 236 0.34 3.00 -14.71
N VAL A 237 1.16 3.58 -13.83
CA VAL A 237 1.58 2.95 -12.57
C VAL A 237 1.48 3.95 -11.42
N SER A 238 0.91 3.52 -10.30
CA SER A 238 0.92 4.24 -9.02
C SER A 238 2.06 3.72 -8.15
N LEU A 239 2.91 4.61 -7.60
CA LEU A 239 4.05 4.26 -6.75
C LEU A 239 3.97 5.05 -5.44
N CYS A 240 3.91 4.37 -4.28
CA CYS A 240 3.85 5.05 -2.98
C CYS A 240 5.24 5.20 -2.35
N PHE A 241 5.49 6.37 -1.75
CA PHE A 241 6.68 6.63 -0.91
C PHE A 241 6.36 6.49 0.59
N SER A 242 5.09 6.62 0.96
CA SER A 242 4.60 6.69 2.35
C SER A 242 4.23 5.35 2.98
N LYS A 243 4.88 4.28 2.55
CA LYS A 243 4.73 2.91 3.09
C LYS A 243 6.11 2.35 3.43
N GLY A 244 6.52 1.24 2.85
CA GLY A 244 7.83 0.61 3.08
C GLY A 244 9.03 1.55 2.96
N LEU A 245 8.94 2.59 2.12
CA LEU A 245 10.00 3.61 1.99
C LEU A 245 10.03 4.66 3.11
N GLY A 246 8.94 4.80 3.89
CA GLY A 246 8.91 5.62 5.10
C GLY A 246 8.86 7.13 4.90
N ALA A 247 8.47 7.63 3.72
CA ALA A 247 8.16 9.06 3.57
C ALA A 247 6.86 9.41 4.33
N PRO A 248 6.74 10.66 4.85
CA PRO A 248 5.55 11.04 5.64
C PRO A 248 4.27 11.07 4.81
N ILE A 249 4.40 11.33 3.51
CA ILE A 249 3.28 11.50 2.58
C ILE A 249 3.78 11.28 1.15
N GLY A 250 2.88 10.90 0.26
CA GLY A 250 3.07 11.05 -1.16
C GLY A 250 3.20 9.76 -1.94
N SER A 251 2.79 9.89 -3.18
CA SER A 251 2.88 8.88 -4.24
C SER A 251 3.18 9.57 -5.57
N CYS A 252 3.61 8.81 -6.57
CA CYS A 252 3.66 9.27 -7.95
C CYS A 252 2.77 8.41 -8.84
N LEU A 253 2.05 9.07 -9.74
CA LEU A 253 1.40 8.44 -10.89
C LEU A 253 2.30 8.65 -12.10
N VAL A 254 2.63 7.59 -12.83
CA VAL A 254 3.46 7.65 -14.05
C VAL A 254 2.68 7.17 -15.28
N GLY A 255 3.05 7.70 -16.44
CA GLY A 255 2.45 7.34 -17.73
C GLY A 255 2.99 8.22 -18.86
N THR A 256 2.24 8.32 -19.97
CA THR A 256 2.60 9.24 -21.08
C THR A 256 2.45 10.70 -20.66
N LYS A 257 3.11 11.62 -21.34
CA LYS A 257 2.99 13.07 -21.10
C LYS A 257 1.55 13.56 -21.20
N GLU A 258 0.82 13.08 -22.22
CA GLU A 258 -0.58 13.45 -22.42
C GLU A 258 -1.46 12.95 -21.27
N PHE A 259 -1.28 11.69 -20.86
CA PHE A 259 -1.98 11.09 -19.75
C PHE A 259 -1.75 11.88 -18.44
N ILE A 260 -0.50 12.16 -18.10
CA ILE A 260 -0.13 12.89 -16.90
C ILE A 260 -0.64 14.33 -16.92
N LYS A 261 -0.60 15.00 -18.07
CA LYS A 261 -1.20 16.35 -18.23
C LYS A 261 -2.70 16.35 -17.89
N LYS A 262 -3.43 15.33 -18.35
CA LYS A 262 -4.86 15.17 -18.03
C LYS A 262 -5.09 14.81 -16.56
N ALA A 263 -4.30 13.87 -16.00
CA ALA A 263 -4.36 13.50 -14.61
C ALA A 263 -4.10 14.68 -13.66
N ARG A 264 -3.18 15.60 -14.01
CA ARG A 264 -2.93 16.84 -13.24
C ARG A 264 -4.17 17.73 -13.16
N GLY A 265 -4.98 17.79 -14.21
CA GLY A 265 -6.29 18.48 -14.20
C GLY A 265 -7.28 17.81 -13.24
N PHE A 266 -7.37 16.49 -13.25
CA PHE A 266 -8.21 15.74 -12.33
C PHE A 266 -7.70 15.83 -10.88
N ARG A 267 -6.39 15.87 -10.65
CA ARG A 267 -5.83 16.12 -9.32
C ARG A 267 -6.38 17.42 -8.72
N LYS A 268 -6.45 18.48 -9.52
CA LYS A 268 -7.05 19.75 -9.09
C LYS A 268 -8.52 19.60 -8.78
N LEU A 269 -9.27 18.92 -9.66
CA LEU A 269 -10.71 18.69 -9.50
C LEU A 269 -11.03 17.90 -8.21
N PHE A 270 -10.23 16.87 -7.89
CA PHE A 270 -10.42 16.02 -6.71
C PHE A 270 -9.88 16.63 -5.41
N GLY A 271 -9.42 17.88 -5.43
CA GLY A 271 -8.93 18.57 -4.25
C GLY A 271 -7.48 18.24 -3.86
N GLY A 272 -6.75 17.49 -4.70
CA GLY A 272 -5.35 17.10 -4.47
C GLY A 272 -4.31 18.11 -4.95
N GLY A 273 -4.72 19.32 -5.32
CA GLY A 273 -3.80 20.42 -5.62
C GLY A 273 -3.12 20.89 -4.34
N MET A 274 -1.79 20.95 -4.37
CA MET A 274 -0.97 21.37 -3.23
C MET A 274 -0.30 22.72 -3.54
N ARG A 275 0.43 23.27 -2.57
CA ARG A 275 1.17 24.52 -2.70
C ARG A 275 2.67 24.28 -2.55
N GLN A 276 3.22 24.41 -1.37
CA GLN A 276 4.65 24.30 -1.07
C GLN A 276 5.06 22.83 -0.98
N THR A 277 5.21 22.15 -2.12
CA THR A 277 5.44 20.70 -2.18
C THR A 277 6.89 20.27 -2.08
N GLY A 278 7.84 21.19 -2.18
CA GLY A 278 9.26 20.89 -2.16
C GLY A 278 9.70 20.06 -0.96
N LEU A 279 9.23 20.43 0.25
CA LEU A 279 9.49 19.69 1.49
C LEU A 279 9.02 18.22 1.41
N LEU A 280 7.86 17.98 0.83
CA LEU A 280 7.26 16.65 0.70
C LEU A 280 8.00 15.82 -0.38
N ALA A 281 8.32 16.46 -1.50
CA ALA A 281 9.08 15.83 -2.58
C ALA A 281 10.50 15.48 -2.13
N ALA A 282 11.16 16.33 -1.37
CA ALA A 282 12.48 16.04 -0.81
C ALA A 282 12.44 14.89 0.21
N SER A 283 11.39 14.78 1.02
CA SER A 283 11.18 13.62 1.91
C SER A 283 11.04 12.32 1.10
N ALA A 284 10.30 12.34 -0.01
CA ALA A 284 10.18 11.20 -0.92
C ALA A 284 11.52 10.87 -1.62
N ALA A 285 12.29 11.88 -2.01
CA ALA A 285 13.63 11.69 -2.59
C ALA A 285 14.61 11.07 -1.57
N TYR A 286 14.56 11.51 -0.30
CA TYR A 286 15.31 10.86 0.78
C TYR A 286 14.92 9.39 0.93
N ALA A 287 13.63 9.10 0.94
CA ALA A 287 13.10 7.74 1.07
C ALA A 287 13.60 6.83 -0.06
N LEU A 288 13.58 7.29 -1.31
CA LEU A 288 14.14 6.57 -2.45
C LEU A 288 15.64 6.32 -2.33
N THR A 289 16.38 7.33 -1.88
CA THR A 289 17.85 7.28 -1.86
C THR A 289 18.39 6.43 -0.71
N TYR A 290 17.83 6.60 0.49
CA TYR A 290 18.41 6.07 1.72
C TYR A 290 17.61 4.93 2.35
N ASN A 291 16.32 4.82 2.06
CA ASN A 291 15.48 3.78 2.64
C ASN A 291 15.19 2.62 1.68
N PHE A 292 15.19 2.84 0.37
CA PHE A 292 14.98 1.76 -0.60
C PHE A 292 15.93 0.58 -0.41
N PRO A 293 17.27 0.76 -0.21
CA PRO A 293 18.18 -0.35 0.03
C PRO A 293 17.87 -1.16 1.29
N LYS A 294 17.25 -0.55 2.31
CA LYS A 294 16.89 -1.20 3.57
C LYS A 294 15.80 -2.27 3.42
N LEU A 295 15.09 -2.29 2.30
CA LEU A 295 14.08 -3.31 2.04
C LEU A 295 14.66 -4.72 1.98
N ILE A 296 15.94 -4.88 1.65
CA ILE A 296 16.65 -6.16 1.71
C ILE A 296 16.61 -6.75 3.12
N ASP A 297 16.92 -5.93 4.12
CA ASP A 297 16.91 -6.33 5.53
C ASP A 297 15.49 -6.63 6.02
N VAL A 298 14.49 -5.87 5.53
CA VAL A 298 13.07 -6.11 5.83
C VAL A 298 12.64 -7.50 5.34
N HIS A 299 13.02 -7.89 4.13
CA HIS A 299 12.71 -9.22 3.58
C HIS A 299 13.44 -10.33 4.32
N ALA A 300 14.71 -10.13 4.66
CA ALA A 300 15.46 -11.10 5.46
C ALA A 300 14.80 -11.32 6.84
N LEU A 301 14.34 -10.24 7.48
CA LEU A 301 13.66 -10.30 8.76
C LEU A 301 12.27 -10.96 8.65
N ALA A 302 11.55 -10.74 7.55
CA ALA A 302 10.27 -11.39 7.28
C ALA A 302 10.45 -12.92 7.12
N ARG A 303 11.44 -13.35 6.33
CA ARG A 303 11.76 -14.78 6.18
C ARG A 303 12.20 -15.43 7.50
N LYS A 304 12.95 -14.71 8.34
CA LYS A 304 13.33 -15.19 9.68
C LYS A 304 12.10 -15.40 10.55
N LEU A 305 11.17 -14.42 10.59
CA LEU A 305 9.91 -14.55 11.33
C LEU A 305 9.08 -15.73 10.83
N GLU A 306 8.90 -15.86 9.52
CA GLU A 306 8.18 -16.99 8.91
C GLU A 306 8.81 -18.34 9.29
N GLY A 307 10.12 -18.47 9.20
CA GLY A 307 10.85 -19.69 9.60
C GLY A 307 10.58 -20.06 11.04
N GLY A 308 10.69 -19.09 11.95
CA GLY A 308 10.42 -19.30 13.38
C GLY A 308 8.96 -19.68 13.66
N LEU A 309 7.99 -19.10 12.95
CA LEU A 309 6.58 -19.47 13.06
C LEU A 309 6.34 -20.94 12.62
N LYS A 310 6.94 -21.35 11.50
CA LYS A 310 6.86 -22.75 11.01
C LYS A 310 7.45 -23.75 12.01
N GLU A 311 8.62 -23.43 12.60
CA GLU A 311 9.28 -24.27 13.62
C GLU A 311 8.40 -24.47 14.85
N ILE A 312 7.58 -23.48 15.24
CA ILE A 312 6.66 -23.57 16.38
C ILE A 312 5.43 -24.43 16.03
N GLY A 313 5.12 -24.64 14.76
CA GLY A 313 3.95 -25.36 14.27
C GLY A 313 2.79 -24.43 13.86
N ILE A 314 3.07 -23.19 13.58
CA ILE A 314 2.09 -22.23 13.04
C ILE A 314 1.88 -22.50 11.55
N ARG A 315 0.62 -22.55 11.13
CA ARG A 315 0.28 -22.61 9.69
C ARG A 315 0.52 -21.25 9.04
N ILE A 316 1.29 -21.24 7.94
CA ILE A 316 1.46 -20.06 7.10
C ILE A 316 0.37 -20.07 6.02
N LEU A 317 -0.46 -19.04 5.97
CA LEU A 317 -1.57 -18.88 5.02
C LEU A 317 -1.10 -18.26 3.70
N SER A 318 -0.10 -17.36 3.76
CA SER A 318 0.60 -16.80 2.61
C SER A 318 2.05 -16.56 3.01
N PRO A 319 3.02 -17.11 2.26
CA PRO A 319 4.45 -17.00 2.59
C PRO A 319 4.96 -15.57 2.46
N ALA A 320 6.09 -15.30 3.11
CA ALA A 320 6.77 -14.00 3.06
C ALA A 320 7.56 -13.86 1.75
N GLU A 321 6.87 -13.56 0.65
CA GLU A 321 7.55 -13.22 -0.61
C GLU A 321 8.19 -11.82 -0.53
N THR A 322 7.63 -10.93 0.31
CA THR A 322 8.19 -9.60 0.59
C THR A 322 8.16 -9.28 2.09
N CYS A 323 7.42 -8.28 2.51
CA CYS A 323 7.38 -7.78 3.87
C CYS A 323 6.17 -8.24 4.70
N MET A 324 5.31 -9.11 4.15
CA MET A 324 4.07 -9.54 4.80
C MET A 324 4.02 -11.05 4.96
N ILE A 325 3.48 -11.49 6.09
CA ILE A 325 3.22 -12.89 6.41
C ILE A 325 1.77 -12.99 6.85
N PHE A 326 1.06 -13.97 6.33
CA PHE A 326 -0.25 -14.34 6.83
C PHE A 326 -0.15 -15.70 7.53
N PHE A 327 -0.67 -15.79 8.73
CA PHE A 327 -0.49 -16.96 9.60
C PHE A 327 -1.77 -17.32 10.35
N ASP A 328 -1.86 -18.56 10.79
CA ASP A 328 -2.97 -19.11 11.56
C ASP A 328 -2.44 -19.75 12.85
N PRO A 329 -2.64 -19.12 14.02
CA PRO A 329 -2.18 -19.64 15.31
C PRO A 329 -3.08 -20.75 15.87
N SER A 330 -4.24 -21.02 15.28
CA SER A 330 -5.16 -22.08 15.75
C SER A 330 -4.53 -23.47 15.75
N THR A 331 -3.53 -23.68 14.88
CA THR A 331 -2.76 -24.93 14.80
C THR A 331 -1.99 -25.29 16.08
N ILE A 332 -1.75 -24.30 16.95
CA ILE A 332 -1.15 -24.48 18.27
C ILE A 332 -2.15 -24.23 19.41
N GLY A 333 -3.45 -24.11 19.11
CA GLY A 333 -4.52 -23.90 20.09
C GLY A 333 -4.68 -22.47 20.58
N VAL A 334 -4.11 -21.50 19.87
CA VAL A 334 -4.17 -20.06 20.19
C VAL A 334 -5.07 -19.35 19.18
N ASP A 335 -5.93 -18.46 19.64
CA ASP A 335 -6.68 -17.56 18.74
C ASP A 335 -6.01 -16.20 18.62
N TYR A 336 -6.47 -15.40 17.65
CA TYR A 336 -5.86 -14.07 17.40
C TYR A 336 -6.10 -13.07 18.53
N VAL A 337 -7.21 -13.18 19.27
CA VAL A 337 -7.54 -12.25 20.36
C VAL A 337 -6.58 -12.50 21.52
N GLU A 338 -6.42 -13.77 21.92
CA GLU A 338 -5.48 -14.18 22.96
C GLU A 338 -4.04 -13.74 22.61
N LEU A 339 -3.62 -13.97 21.34
CA LEU A 339 -2.28 -13.58 20.91
C LEU A 339 -2.07 -12.05 20.99
N VAL A 340 -3.04 -11.26 20.56
CA VAL A 340 -2.98 -9.78 20.63
C VAL A 340 -2.91 -9.31 22.10
N GLU A 341 -3.75 -9.85 22.97
CA GLU A 341 -3.77 -9.48 24.39
C GLU A 341 -2.46 -9.83 25.08
N ARG A 342 -1.91 -11.01 24.82
CA ARG A 342 -0.64 -11.45 25.40
C ARG A 342 0.55 -10.63 24.87
N ALA A 343 0.52 -10.24 23.59
CA ALA A 343 1.53 -9.38 22.98
C ALA A 343 1.49 -7.95 23.55
N ASP A 344 0.30 -7.42 23.78
CA ASP A 344 0.10 -6.10 24.42
C ASP A 344 0.52 -6.09 25.90
N ALA A 345 0.43 -7.23 26.59
CA ALA A 345 0.78 -7.38 28.00
C ALA A 345 2.28 -7.60 28.27
N LEU A 346 3.11 -7.71 27.25
CA LEU A 346 4.56 -7.83 27.41
C LEU A 346 5.15 -6.57 28.10
N PRO A 347 6.25 -6.70 28.87
CA PRO A 347 6.95 -5.54 29.45
C PRO A 347 7.32 -4.47 28.41
N SER A 348 7.63 -4.90 27.20
CA SER A 348 7.74 -4.06 26.01
C SER A 348 6.67 -4.53 25.00
N PRO A 349 5.50 -3.87 24.94
CA PRO A 349 4.38 -4.33 24.15
C PRO A 349 4.69 -4.51 22.66
N ILE A 350 4.07 -5.54 22.05
CA ILE A 350 4.13 -5.78 20.61
C ILE A 350 2.73 -5.58 20.03
N LYS A 351 2.64 -4.79 18.96
CA LYS A 351 1.35 -4.49 18.30
C LYS A 351 1.11 -5.43 17.11
N ILE A 352 0.03 -6.20 17.19
CA ILE A 352 -0.43 -7.13 16.17
C ILE A 352 -1.89 -6.83 15.85
N GLY A 353 -2.32 -6.95 14.58
CA GLY A 353 -3.70 -6.65 14.17
C GLY A 353 -4.57 -7.87 13.90
N GLY A 354 -4.01 -9.09 13.91
CA GLY A 354 -4.69 -10.33 13.55
C GLY A 354 -3.79 -11.24 12.70
N SER A 355 -4.35 -11.86 11.65
CA SER A 355 -3.66 -12.86 10.82
C SER A 355 -2.51 -12.33 9.96
N ARG A 356 -2.35 -11.02 9.84
CA ARG A 356 -1.31 -10.38 9.02
C ARG A 356 -0.25 -9.73 9.87
N LEU A 357 1.01 -10.11 9.64
CA LEU A 357 2.19 -9.44 10.17
C LEU A 357 2.89 -8.69 9.04
N VAL A 358 3.19 -7.42 9.25
CA VAL A 358 3.88 -6.55 8.28
C VAL A 358 5.17 -6.05 8.91
N LEU A 359 6.28 -6.30 8.24
CA LEU A 359 7.59 -5.77 8.62
C LEU A 359 7.90 -4.52 7.80
N HIS A 360 8.69 -3.63 8.37
CA HIS A 360 9.06 -2.36 7.73
C HIS A 360 10.47 -1.93 8.16
N ILE A 361 11.01 -0.90 7.51
CA ILE A 361 12.39 -0.41 7.71
C ILE A 361 12.73 0.00 9.16
N GLN A 362 11.75 0.12 10.03
CA GLN A 362 11.91 0.47 11.44
C GLN A 362 11.58 -0.70 12.38
N THR A 363 11.20 -1.87 11.86
CA THR A 363 10.95 -3.05 12.69
C THR A 363 12.23 -3.49 13.40
N SER A 364 12.18 -3.61 14.71
CA SER A 364 13.31 -4.08 15.52
C SER A 364 13.51 -5.59 15.35
N PRO A 365 14.74 -6.06 15.06
CA PRO A 365 15.04 -7.49 15.11
C PRO A 365 14.70 -8.14 16.47
N GLN A 366 14.88 -7.39 17.58
CA GLN A 366 14.50 -7.88 18.91
C GLN A 366 12.99 -8.08 19.04
N ALA A 367 12.16 -7.24 18.39
CA ALA A 367 10.71 -7.42 18.41
C ALA A 367 10.28 -8.73 17.73
N VAL A 368 11.00 -9.17 16.70
CA VAL A 368 10.78 -10.47 16.05
C VAL A 368 11.11 -11.62 16.99
N GLU A 369 12.24 -11.55 17.69
CA GLU A 369 12.62 -12.58 18.66
C GLU A 369 11.62 -12.66 19.82
N ASP A 370 11.20 -11.51 20.36
CA ASP A 370 10.24 -11.44 21.45
C ASP A 370 8.88 -12.00 21.03
N LEU A 371 8.44 -11.72 19.79
CA LEU A 371 7.19 -12.27 19.25
C LEU A 371 7.27 -13.80 19.11
N LEU A 372 8.37 -14.32 18.57
CA LEU A 372 8.59 -15.76 18.45
C LEU A 372 8.67 -16.43 19.81
N ALA A 373 9.32 -15.80 20.79
CA ALA A 373 9.39 -16.31 22.18
C ALA A 373 8.00 -16.38 22.82
N LEU A 374 7.19 -15.33 22.66
CA LEU A 374 5.81 -15.31 23.16
C LEU A 374 4.98 -16.45 22.52
N ILE A 375 5.06 -16.63 21.21
CA ILE A 375 4.29 -17.66 20.52
C ILE A 375 4.74 -19.07 20.93
N ARG A 376 6.05 -19.32 21.14
CA ARG A 376 6.58 -20.57 21.70
C ARG A 376 6.01 -20.84 23.09
N GLN A 377 6.04 -19.84 23.97
CA GLN A 377 5.47 -19.94 25.31
C GLN A 377 3.99 -20.32 25.26
N LEU A 378 3.19 -19.65 24.42
CA LEU A 378 1.77 -19.96 24.24
C LEU A 378 1.56 -21.40 23.75
N ALA A 379 2.35 -21.86 22.79
CA ALA A 379 2.28 -23.24 22.28
C ALA A 379 2.59 -24.25 23.39
N GLU A 380 3.56 -23.99 24.26
CA GLU A 380 3.90 -24.84 25.41
C GLU A 380 2.79 -24.85 26.46
N GLU A 381 2.22 -23.69 26.79
CA GLU A 381 1.07 -23.58 27.71
C GLU A 381 -0.12 -24.40 27.21
N LYS A 382 -0.45 -24.32 25.90
CA LYS A 382 -1.56 -25.09 25.31
C LYS A 382 -1.29 -26.59 25.28
N ARG A 383 -0.06 -27.02 24.99
CA ARG A 383 0.32 -28.45 25.04
C ARG A 383 0.23 -28.97 26.48
N ALA A 384 0.70 -28.21 27.46
CA ALA A 384 0.58 -28.58 28.88
C ALA A 384 -0.89 -28.67 29.34
N ALA A 385 -1.78 -27.91 28.76
CA ALA A 385 -3.23 -27.96 28.97
C ALA A 385 -3.92 -29.09 28.19
N GLY A 386 -3.17 -29.93 27.43
CA GLY A 386 -3.72 -31.09 26.70
C GLY A 386 -4.10 -30.81 25.25
N PHE A 387 -3.78 -29.64 24.71
CA PHE A 387 -4.01 -29.37 23.27
C PHE A 387 -3.07 -30.21 22.40
N VAL A 388 -3.66 -30.88 21.42
CA VAL A 388 -2.92 -31.65 20.39
C VAL A 388 -2.82 -30.79 19.12
N PRO A 389 -1.60 -30.43 18.67
CA PRO A 389 -1.43 -29.65 17.46
C PRO A 389 -2.12 -30.29 16.24
N THR A 390 -2.74 -29.46 15.42
CA THR A 390 -3.40 -29.91 14.17
C THR A 390 -2.44 -29.86 13.00
N ASP A 391 -2.75 -30.61 11.93
CA ASP A 391 -1.96 -30.63 10.70
C ASP A 391 -1.86 -29.22 10.08
N ILE A 392 -0.63 -28.82 9.74
CA ILE A 392 -0.32 -27.51 9.14
C ILE A 392 -0.31 -27.54 7.60
N THR A 393 -0.49 -28.74 6.99
CA THR A 393 -0.33 -28.95 5.53
C THR A 393 -1.59 -28.65 4.71
N GLY A 394 -2.74 -28.40 5.33
CA GLY A 394 -3.99 -28.10 4.65
C GLY A 394 -3.98 -26.74 3.94
N THR A 395 -4.55 -26.69 2.72
CA THR A 395 -4.77 -25.43 2.02
C THR A 395 -5.76 -24.55 2.78
N PRO A 396 -5.49 -23.26 3.03
CA PRO A 396 -6.45 -22.39 3.70
C PRO A 396 -7.74 -22.26 2.88
N SER A 397 -8.88 -22.56 3.49
CA SER A 397 -10.18 -22.25 2.90
C SER A 397 -10.70 -20.95 3.51
N GLY A 398 -10.97 -19.94 2.70
CA GLY A 398 -11.59 -18.69 3.15
C GLY A 398 -10.69 -17.45 3.14
N ASN A 399 -11.14 -16.40 3.82
CA ASN A 399 -10.44 -15.11 3.87
C ASN A 399 -9.17 -15.21 4.75
N ILE A 400 -8.00 -15.09 4.14
CA ILE A 400 -6.72 -15.12 4.85
C ILE A 400 -6.50 -13.90 5.76
N TYR A 401 -7.21 -12.78 5.51
CA TYR A 401 -7.09 -11.56 6.29
C TYR A 401 -8.15 -11.48 7.38
N VAL A 402 -7.80 -11.95 8.55
CA VAL A 402 -8.65 -11.90 9.77
C VAL A 402 -8.12 -10.80 10.68
N ARG A 403 -9.00 -9.88 11.09
CA ARG A 403 -8.68 -8.89 12.15
C ARG A 403 -9.13 -9.44 13.49
N ALA A 404 -8.27 -9.35 14.49
CA ALA A 404 -8.68 -9.56 15.87
C ALA A 404 -9.66 -8.44 16.25
N LYS A 405 -10.92 -8.80 16.56
CA LYS A 405 -11.86 -7.83 17.14
C LYS A 405 -11.42 -7.57 18.57
N LYS A 406 -11.14 -6.30 18.91
CA LYS A 406 -11.08 -5.94 20.34
C LYS A 406 -12.46 -6.19 20.93
N PRO A 407 -12.58 -6.76 22.15
CA PRO A 407 -13.84 -6.72 22.89
C PRO A 407 -14.28 -5.25 22.99
N GLU A 408 -15.57 -5.00 22.74
CA GLU A 408 -16.19 -3.67 22.88
C GLU A 408 -16.14 -3.17 24.31
#